data_d75c705974e8f2d596cb44afb8481491
#
_entry.id   d75c705974e8f2d596cb44afb8481491
#
_cell.length_a   1.000
_cell.length_b   1.000
_cell.length_c   1.000
_cell.angle_alpha   90.00
_cell.angle_beta   90.00
_cell.angle_gamma   90.00
#
_symmetry.space_group_name_H-M   'P 1'
#
loop_
_entity.id
_entity.type
_entity.pdbx_description
1 polymer ?
#
loop_
_entity_poly.entity_id
_entity_poly.type
_entity_poly.pdbx_seq_one_letter_code
_entity_poly.pdbx_strand_id
1 'polypeptide(L)'
;MNSLKIWNQAEKIIPGGNGLLSKRPKRFLPKGWPIYYKKAKKNYIWTLNNQKLIDFSIMGIGTSVLGYANKSIDDKVKKAIDYGINTSLNCIEEFNLAKEILKYNKFAQQVKFAKGGGEAMSIAIRIARSNTKKYKVVFSGYHGWHDWYISANLNNKKNLNNHLLKNLNPIGVPKNMKNSIIPLRFNDHMQMIKLFNQNKNAGILVIEGARSEYPSKKFVNAINKLKKEKNAIILAHNYQT
;
A
#
# COMPACT_ATOMS: atom_id res chain seq x y z
N MET A 1 12.34 -23.80 20.12
CA MET A 1 13.10 -22.52 19.94
C MET A 1 12.23 -21.39 20.48
N ASN A 2 12.76 -20.47 21.30
CA ASN A 2 11.97 -19.42 21.92
C ASN A 2 11.83 -18.21 20.99
N SER A 3 10.63 -17.99 20.46
CA SER A 3 10.30 -16.88 19.55
C SER A 3 10.65 -15.51 20.13
N LEU A 4 10.44 -15.30 21.43
CA LEU A 4 10.73 -14.02 22.07
C LEU A 4 12.24 -13.76 22.18
N LYS A 5 13.04 -14.80 22.45
CA LYS A 5 14.50 -14.66 22.46
C LYS A 5 15.04 -14.27 21.08
N ILE A 6 14.51 -14.88 20.02
CA ILE A 6 14.85 -14.51 18.64
C ILE A 6 14.45 -13.08 18.34
N TRP A 7 13.22 -12.68 18.73
CA TRP A 7 12.74 -11.32 18.52
C TRP A 7 13.61 -10.27 19.20
N ASN A 8 14.00 -10.50 20.45
CA ASN A 8 14.89 -9.60 21.19
C ASN A 8 16.28 -9.47 20.55
N GLN A 9 16.77 -10.51 19.86
CA GLN A 9 17.98 -10.44 19.04
C GLN A 9 17.73 -9.68 17.74
N ALA A 10 16.61 -9.94 17.08
CA ALA A 10 16.23 -9.25 15.83
C ALA A 10 16.10 -7.74 16.02
N GLU A 11 15.52 -7.27 17.14
CA GLU A 11 15.41 -5.83 17.45
C GLU A 11 16.77 -5.13 17.55
N LYS A 12 17.85 -5.86 17.83
CA LYS A 12 19.22 -5.31 17.93
C LYS A 12 19.91 -5.13 16.57
N ILE A 13 19.55 -5.95 15.59
CA ILE A 13 20.22 -6.00 14.27
C ILE A 13 19.34 -5.57 13.12
N ILE A 14 18.01 -5.53 13.31
CA ILE A 14 17.05 -5.08 12.32
C ILE A 14 16.28 -3.91 12.93
N PRO A 15 16.33 -2.70 12.38
CA PRO A 15 15.56 -1.57 12.87
C PRO A 15 14.07 -1.90 12.98
N GLY A 16 13.53 -1.94 14.22
CA GLY A 16 12.16 -2.35 14.51
C GLY A 16 11.88 -3.85 14.45
N GLY A 17 12.93 -4.71 14.42
CA GLY A 17 12.86 -6.17 14.53
C GLY A 17 12.45 -6.91 13.26
N ASN A 18 11.85 -6.24 12.29
CA ASN A 18 11.48 -6.78 10.98
C ASN A 18 11.19 -5.67 9.98
N GLY A 19 11.08 -6.02 8.70
CA GLY A 19 10.79 -5.08 7.62
C GLY A 19 9.33 -4.63 7.54
N LEU A 20 8.38 -5.31 8.23
CA LEU A 20 6.96 -5.06 8.06
C LEU A 20 6.28 -4.65 9.36
N LEU A 21 5.81 -3.39 9.40
CA LEU A 21 5.25 -2.77 10.60
C LEU A 21 4.08 -3.58 11.21
N SER A 22 3.20 -4.15 10.39
CA SER A 22 2.05 -4.93 10.83
C SER A 22 2.40 -6.25 11.52
N LYS A 23 3.63 -6.75 11.34
CA LYS A 23 4.13 -7.97 11.99
C LYS A 23 4.94 -7.70 13.26
N ARG A 24 4.96 -6.47 13.76
CA ARG A 24 5.65 -6.13 15.02
C ARG A 24 4.78 -6.52 16.20
N PRO A 25 5.22 -7.47 17.09
CA PRO A 25 4.38 -8.04 18.15
C PRO A 25 3.84 -7.00 19.12
N LYS A 26 4.65 -6.00 19.48
CA LYS A 26 4.31 -4.97 20.47
C LYS A 26 3.34 -3.90 19.94
N ARG A 27 3.01 -3.90 18.64
CA ARG A 27 2.25 -2.80 18.05
C ARG A 27 0.77 -3.13 17.84
N PHE A 28 0.47 -4.31 17.35
CA PHE A 28 -0.89 -4.68 16.96
C PHE A 28 -1.35 -6.01 17.55
N LEU A 29 -0.43 -6.79 18.09
CA LEU A 29 -0.71 -8.17 18.49
C LEU A 29 -0.82 -8.28 20.01
N PRO A 30 -1.69 -9.17 20.53
CA PRO A 30 -1.83 -9.38 21.96
C PRO A 30 -0.56 -9.98 22.56
N LYS A 31 -0.39 -9.83 23.88
CA LYS A 31 0.70 -10.46 24.62
C LYS A 31 0.66 -11.98 24.40
N GLY A 32 1.83 -12.56 24.13
CA GLY A 32 1.95 -14.00 23.85
C GLY A 32 1.68 -14.43 22.43
N TRP A 33 1.40 -13.49 21.51
CA TRP A 33 1.24 -13.80 20.09
C TRP A 33 2.49 -14.49 19.53
N PRO A 34 2.34 -15.58 18.72
CA PRO A 34 3.47 -16.25 18.09
C PRO A 34 4.12 -15.32 17.05
N ILE A 35 5.44 -15.14 17.15
CA ILE A 35 6.17 -14.16 16.33
C ILE A 35 6.70 -14.79 15.04
N TYR A 36 7.21 -16.01 15.13
CA TYR A 36 7.85 -16.72 14.01
C TYR A 36 7.14 -18.02 13.70
N TYR A 37 7.10 -18.35 12.42
CA TYR A 37 6.56 -19.61 11.93
C TYR A 37 7.70 -20.51 11.40
N LYS A 38 7.43 -21.81 11.42
CA LYS A 38 8.29 -22.83 10.83
C LYS A 38 7.81 -23.27 9.45
N LYS A 39 6.48 -23.33 9.30
CA LYS A 39 5.83 -23.78 8.06
C LYS A 39 4.41 -23.23 8.00
N ALA A 40 3.90 -23.03 6.79
CA ALA A 40 2.49 -22.71 6.54
C ALA A 40 1.96 -23.55 5.37
N LYS A 41 0.68 -23.96 5.43
CA LYS A 41 0.01 -24.71 4.34
C LYS A 41 -1.49 -24.49 4.39
N LYS A 42 -2.12 -24.21 3.26
CA LYS A 42 -3.52 -23.79 3.17
C LYS A 42 -3.80 -22.59 4.09
N ASN A 43 -4.66 -22.74 5.07
CA ASN A 43 -4.97 -21.75 6.10
C ASN A 43 -4.32 -22.06 7.46
N TYR A 44 -3.34 -22.93 7.51
CA TYR A 44 -2.65 -23.31 8.75
C TYR A 44 -1.22 -22.77 8.79
N ILE A 45 -0.81 -22.39 10.01
CA ILE A 45 0.57 -21.99 10.33
C ILE A 45 1.07 -22.89 11.47
N TRP A 46 2.31 -23.31 11.41
CA TRP A 46 3.01 -24.00 12.50
C TRP A 46 4.07 -23.05 13.07
N THR A 47 3.97 -22.80 14.36
CA THR A 47 4.98 -22.02 15.10
C THR A 47 6.31 -22.79 15.19
N LEU A 48 7.36 -22.11 15.68
CA LEU A 48 8.66 -22.76 15.90
C LEU A 48 8.59 -23.94 16.91
N ASN A 49 7.60 -23.94 17.80
CA ASN A 49 7.35 -25.00 18.76
C ASN A 49 6.37 -26.06 18.23
N ASN A 50 6.13 -26.11 16.91
CA ASN A 50 5.22 -27.03 16.23
C ASN A 50 3.73 -26.90 16.63
N GLN A 51 3.32 -25.84 17.34
CA GLN A 51 1.92 -25.57 17.58
C GLN A 51 1.24 -25.24 16.23
N LYS A 52 0.17 -25.95 15.91
CA LYS A 52 -0.64 -25.71 14.71
C LYS A 52 -1.72 -24.69 15.02
N LEU A 53 -1.81 -23.65 14.21
CA LEU A 53 -2.78 -22.56 14.30
C LEU A 53 -3.55 -22.44 12.99
N ILE A 54 -4.80 -21.98 13.08
CA ILE A 54 -5.56 -21.53 11.91
C ILE A 54 -5.30 -20.04 11.75
N ASP A 55 -4.93 -19.62 10.54
CA ASP A 55 -4.72 -18.21 10.24
C ASP A 55 -6.04 -17.55 9.81
N PHE A 56 -6.65 -16.83 10.71
CA PHE A 56 -7.82 -15.97 10.46
C PHE A 56 -7.44 -14.50 10.19
N SER A 57 -6.14 -14.23 10.03
CA SER A 57 -5.67 -12.89 9.65
C SER A 57 -5.79 -12.67 8.13
N ILE A 58 -5.25 -11.56 7.66
CA ILE A 58 -5.21 -11.22 6.24
C ILE A 58 -4.11 -11.97 5.45
N MET A 59 -3.69 -13.14 5.89
CA MET A 59 -2.79 -14.09 5.22
C MET A 59 -1.67 -13.42 4.40
N GLY A 60 -0.66 -12.88 5.10
CA GLY A 60 0.45 -12.18 4.45
C GLY A 60 0.06 -10.84 3.83
N ILE A 61 -0.91 -10.16 4.43
CA ILE A 61 -1.43 -8.85 3.98
C ILE A 61 -2.05 -8.95 2.59
N GLY A 62 -2.97 -9.94 2.43
CA GLY A 62 -3.72 -10.17 1.20
C GLY A 62 -2.93 -10.82 0.06
N THR A 63 -1.66 -11.21 0.27
CA THR A 63 -0.85 -11.82 -0.80
C THR A 63 -1.10 -13.30 -1.00
N SER A 64 -1.62 -13.99 0.01
CA SER A 64 -1.82 -15.44 0.01
C SER A 64 -3.29 -15.86 -0.01
N VAL A 65 -4.12 -15.16 -0.80
CA VAL A 65 -5.59 -15.38 -0.88
C VAL A 65 -5.98 -16.79 -1.31
N LEU A 66 -5.11 -17.50 -2.02
CA LEU A 66 -5.31 -18.90 -2.41
C LEU A 66 -4.83 -19.91 -1.36
N GLY A 67 -4.40 -19.42 -0.20
CA GLY A 67 -3.79 -20.21 0.85
C GLY A 67 -2.29 -20.41 0.68
N TYR A 68 -1.63 -20.77 1.78
CA TYR A 68 -0.20 -21.02 1.82
C TYR A 68 0.18 -22.32 1.12
N ALA A 69 1.35 -22.35 0.49
CA ALA A 69 1.92 -23.51 -0.20
C ALA A 69 0.89 -24.16 -1.17
N ASN A 70 0.34 -23.33 -2.06
CA ASN A 70 -0.54 -23.79 -3.13
C ASN A 70 0.30 -24.54 -4.17
N LYS A 71 0.10 -25.86 -4.25
CA LYS A 71 0.91 -26.73 -5.09
C LYS A 71 0.95 -26.33 -6.57
N SER A 72 -0.19 -25.90 -7.12
CA SER A 72 -0.27 -25.51 -8.54
C SER A 72 0.59 -24.26 -8.84
N ILE A 73 0.68 -23.32 -7.90
CA ILE A 73 1.51 -22.14 -8.01
C ILE A 73 2.97 -22.50 -7.75
N ASP A 74 3.24 -23.20 -6.65
CA ASP A 74 4.59 -23.53 -6.22
C ASP A 74 5.35 -24.35 -7.26
N ASP A 75 4.68 -25.31 -7.92
CA ASP A 75 5.31 -26.13 -8.96
C ASP A 75 5.71 -25.27 -10.18
N LYS A 76 4.89 -24.29 -10.56
CA LYS A 76 5.23 -23.36 -11.65
C LYS A 76 6.38 -22.43 -11.28
N VAL A 77 6.39 -21.94 -10.03
CA VAL A 77 7.48 -21.08 -9.53
C VAL A 77 8.80 -21.85 -9.48
N LYS A 78 8.79 -23.11 -8.99
CA LYS A 78 9.98 -23.96 -8.99
C LYS A 78 10.52 -24.17 -10.40
N LYS A 79 9.64 -24.49 -11.36
CA LYS A 79 10.03 -24.64 -12.78
C LYS A 79 10.63 -23.35 -13.35
N ALA A 80 10.09 -22.19 -13.01
CA ALA A 80 10.66 -20.91 -13.44
C ALA A 80 12.04 -20.67 -12.85
N ILE A 81 12.27 -21.05 -11.59
CA ILE A 81 13.58 -20.98 -10.93
C ILE A 81 14.59 -21.90 -11.64
N ASP A 82 14.19 -23.12 -12.01
CA ASP A 82 15.04 -24.09 -12.69
C ASP A 82 15.47 -23.58 -14.09
N TYR A 83 14.68 -22.72 -14.72
CA TYR A 83 15.01 -22.08 -16.00
C TYR A 83 15.88 -20.83 -15.87
N GLY A 84 16.14 -20.38 -14.66
CA GLY A 84 16.85 -19.13 -14.36
C GLY A 84 15.95 -17.92 -14.28
N ILE A 85 16.23 -17.07 -13.28
CA ILE A 85 15.51 -15.84 -13.00
C ILE A 85 16.45 -14.65 -13.03
N ASN A 86 15.91 -13.43 -13.16
CA ASN A 86 16.69 -12.18 -13.18
C ASN A 86 17.76 -12.14 -14.29
N THR A 87 17.41 -12.62 -15.47
CA THR A 87 18.31 -12.61 -16.63
C THR A 87 18.48 -11.19 -17.20
N SER A 88 19.45 -11.01 -18.12
CA SER A 88 19.64 -9.76 -18.86
C SER A 88 18.52 -9.49 -19.89
N LEU A 89 17.74 -10.50 -20.24
CA LEU A 89 16.59 -10.39 -21.15
C LEU A 89 15.29 -10.29 -20.35
N ASN A 90 14.24 -9.75 -20.98
CA ASN A 90 12.92 -9.66 -20.39
C ASN A 90 12.25 -11.03 -20.28
N CYS A 91 11.53 -11.28 -19.21
CA CYS A 91 10.74 -12.49 -19.06
C CYS A 91 9.37 -12.34 -19.74
N ILE A 92 8.91 -13.42 -20.37
CA ILE A 92 7.60 -13.44 -21.06
C ILE A 92 6.42 -13.36 -20.05
N GLU A 93 6.65 -13.77 -18.82
CA GLU A 93 5.64 -13.75 -17.76
C GLU A 93 5.19 -12.34 -17.41
N GLU A 94 6.09 -11.34 -17.45
CA GLU A 94 5.74 -9.94 -17.24
C GLU A 94 4.74 -9.45 -18.29
N PHE A 95 5.00 -9.76 -19.56
CA PHE A 95 4.09 -9.43 -20.66
C PHE A 95 2.73 -10.14 -20.52
N ASN A 96 2.75 -11.44 -20.21
CA ASN A 96 1.53 -12.21 -20.04
C ASN A 96 0.69 -11.71 -18.86
N LEU A 97 1.33 -11.37 -17.74
CA LEU A 97 0.67 -10.79 -16.58
C LEU A 97 0.04 -9.43 -16.91
N ALA A 98 0.74 -8.57 -17.66
CA ALA A 98 0.18 -7.29 -18.11
C ALA A 98 -1.09 -7.49 -18.95
N LYS A 99 -1.08 -8.45 -19.88
CA LYS A 99 -2.27 -8.82 -20.68
C LYS A 99 -3.44 -9.27 -19.80
N GLU A 100 -3.18 -10.14 -18.82
CA GLU A 100 -4.23 -10.61 -17.92
C GLU A 100 -4.81 -9.46 -17.08
N ILE A 101 -3.98 -8.57 -16.52
CA ILE A 101 -4.45 -7.41 -15.77
C ILE A 101 -5.38 -6.53 -16.63
N LEU A 102 -5.02 -6.27 -17.89
CA LEU A 102 -5.81 -5.46 -18.79
C LEU A 102 -7.15 -6.10 -19.19
N LYS A 103 -7.28 -7.43 -19.17
CA LYS A 103 -8.57 -8.11 -19.39
C LYS A 103 -9.61 -7.72 -18.33
N TYR A 104 -9.19 -7.59 -17.08
CA TYR A 104 -10.06 -7.25 -15.95
C TYR A 104 -10.21 -5.75 -15.73
N ASN A 105 -9.31 -4.95 -16.30
CA ASN A 105 -9.27 -3.48 -16.10
C ASN A 105 -9.47 -2.76 -17.44
N LYS A 106 -10.67 -2.86 -18.01
CA LYS A 106 -11.00 -2.32 -19.35
C LYS A 106 -10.81 -0.81 -19.51
N PHE A 107 -10.76 -0.06 -18.42
CA PHE A 107 -10.46 1.37 -18.42
C PHE A 107 -8.96 1.68 -18.57
N ALA A 108 -8.08 0.70 -18.37
CA ALA A 108 -6.64 0.85 -18.47
C ALA A 108 -6.12 0.45 -19.86
N GLN A 109 -5.08 1.11 -20.32
CA GLN A 109 -4.41 0.84 -21.60
C GLN A 109 -3.01 0.26 -21.39
N GLN A 110 -2.38 0.53 -20.25
CA GLN A 110 -1.03 0.11 -19.93
C GLN A 110 -0.90 -0.32 -18.48
N VAL A 111 0.10 -1.14 -18.18
CA VAL A 111 0.45 -1.61 -16.83
C VAL A 111 1.89 -1.23 -16.54
N LYS A 112 2.14 -0.71 -15.34
CA LYS A 112 3.49 -0.48 -14.81
C LYS A 112 3.67 -1.29 -13.54
N PHE A 113 4.66 -2.15 -13.53
CA PHE A 113 5.01 -2.96 -12.36
C PHE A 113 5.98 -2.23 -11.43
N ALA A 114 5.88 -2.55 -10.13
CA ALA A 114 6.78 -2.10 -9.08
C ALA A 114 6.95 -3.21 -8.04
N LYS A 115 8.00 -3.16 -7.23
CA LYS A 115 8.28 -4.20 -6.22
C LYS A 115 7.43 -4.07 -4.96
N GLY A 116 6.91 -2.88 -4.69
CA GLY A 116 6.09 -2.62 -3.51
C GLY A 116 5.07 -1.51 -3.71
N GLY A 117 3.98 -1.52 -2.91
CA GLY A 117 2.90 -0.55 -3.02
C GLY A 117 3.35 0.90 -2.85
N GLY A 118 4.27 1.20 -1.92
CA GLY A 118 4.82 2.55 -1.74
C GLY A 118 5.59 3.04 -2.97
N GLU A 119 6.36 2.15 -3.62
CA GLU A 119 7.05 2.44 -4.87
C GLU A 119 6.05 2.67 -6.01
N ALA A 120 5.05 1.80 -6.15
CA ALA A 120 3.99 1.97 -7.15
C ALA A 120 3.28 3.32 -7.00
N MET A 121 2.95 3.72 -5.78
CA MET A 121 2.34 5.02 -5.50
C MET A 121 3.27 6.19 -5.81
N SER A 122 4.57 6.08 -5.54
CA SER A 122 5.55 7.12 -5.89
C SER A 122 5.65 7.31 -7.42
N ILE A 123 5.63 6.20 -8.16
CA ILE A 123 5.60 6.23 -9.64
C ILE A 123 4.30 6.87 -10.13
N ALA A 124 3.14 6.45 -9.59
CA ALA A 124 1.84 6.99 -9.98
C ALA A 124 1.72 8.50 -9.73
N ILE A 125 2.19 8.97 -8.57
CA ILE A 125 2.21 10.41 -8.23
C ILE A 125 3.12 11.18 -9.20
N ARG A 126 4.28 10.65 -9.56
CA ARG A 126 5.19 11.29 -10.52
C ARG A 126 4.54 11.40 -11.90
N ILE A 127 3.91 10.34 -12.39
CA ILE A 127 3.18 10.34 -13.66
C ILE A 127 2.05 11.37 -13.62
N ALA A 128 1.25 11.38 -12.55
CA ALA A 128 0.14 12.31 -12.39
C ALA A 128 0.61 13.79 -12.36
N ARG A 129 1.69 14.10 -11.64
CA ARG A 129 2.30 15.44 -11.62
C ARG A 129 2.79 15.86 -12.99
N SER A 130 3.47 14.96 -13.70
CA SER A 130 3.95 15.23 -15.07
C SER A 130 2.81 15.54 -16.03
N ASN A 131 1.72 14.78 -15.95
CA ASN A 131 0.56 14.93 -16.82
C ASN A 131 -0.26 16.21 -16.50
N THR A 132 -0.58 16.45 -15.23
CA THR A 132 -1.40 17.61 -14.83
C THR A 132 -0.62 18.91 -14.79
N LYS A 133 0.73 18.88 -14.79
CA LYS A 133 1.61 20.02 -14.50
C LYS A 133 1.31 20.69 -13.14
N LYS A 134 0.64 19.98 -12.23
CA LYS A 134 0.31 20.42 -10.87
C LYS A 134 1.00 19.51 -9.87
N TYR A 135 1.51 20.09 -8.78
CA TYR A 135 2.35 19.32 -7.83
C TYR A 135 1.63 18.96 -6.53
N LYS A 136 0.54 19.67 -6.18
CA LYS A 136 -0.20 19.38 -4.95
C LYS A 136 -1.12 18.19 -5.13
N VAL A 137 -1.10 17.30 -4.12
CA VAL A 137 -1.91 16.09 -4.06
C VAL A 137 -2.85 16.19 -2.87
N VAL A 138 -4.14 16.01 -3.11
CA VAL A 138 -5.15 15.76 -2.07
C VAL A 138 -5.26 14.26 -1.88
N PHE A 139 -5.27 13.77 -0.65
CA PHE A 139 -5.30 12.34 -0.41
C PHE A 139 -6.21 11.94 0.75
N SER A 140 -6.75 10.71 0.66
CA SER A 140 -7.45 10.04 1.75
C SER A 140 -7.05 8.58 1.81
N GLY A 141 -6.70 8.09 3.00
CA GLY A 141 -6.25 6.73 3.24
C GLY A 141 -4.74 6.57 3.45
N TYR A 142 -4.27 5.33 3.47
CA TYR A 142 -2.87 4.98 3.62
C TYR A 142 -2.26 4.61 2.26
N HIS A 143 -1.17 5.27 1.91
CA HIS A 143 -0.55 5.09 0.58
C HIS A 143 0.96 4.82 0.66
N GLY A 144 1.41 4.14 1.69
CA GLY A 144 2.82 3.80 1.91
C GLY A 144 3.53 4.74 2.86
N TRP A 145 4.85 4.69 2.87
CA TRP A 145 5.72 5.38 3.82
C TRP A 145 6.80 6.24 3.13
N HIS A 146 6.69 6.44 1.82
CA HIS A 146 7.63 7.25 1.05
C HIS A 146 7.45 8.73 1.35
N ASP A 147 8.50 9.52 1.11
CA ASP A 147 8.58 10.95 1.43
C ASP A 147 7.37 11.75 0.96
N TRP A 148 6.87 11.47 -0.25
CA TRP A 148 5.71 12.18 -0.77
C TRP A 148 4.50 12.08 0.18
N TYR A 149 4.28 10.91 0.82
CA TYR A 149 3.16 10.69 1.74
C TYR A 149 3.45 11.24 3.13
N ILE A 150 4.64 10.96 3.67
CA ILE A 150 5.05 11.40 5.01
C ILE A 150 5.16 12.92 5.10
N SER A 151 5.42 13.61 3.99
CA SER A 151 5.49 15.07 3.91
C SER A 151 4.19 15.78 4.33
N ALA A 152 3.04 15.09 4.35
CA ALA A 152 1.81 15.62 4.93
C ALA A 152 2.00 16.08 6.38
N ASN A 153 2.86 15.40 7.15
CA ASN A 153 3.14 15.73 8.55
C ASN A 153 4.16 16.89 8.73
N LEU A 154 4.75 17.43 7.67
CA LEU A 154 5.60 18.62 7.74
C LEU A 154 4.82 19.88 8.13
N ASN A 155 3.51 19.94 7.81
CA ASN A 155 2.65 21.06 8.19
C ASN A 155 2.09 20.91 9.59
N ASN A 156 1.61 19.72 9.90
CA ASN A 156 1.06 19.36 11.19
C ASN A 156 1.36 17.87 11.42
N LYS A 157 2.07 17.57 12.50
CA LYS A 157 2.51 16.21 12.87
C LYS A 157 1.35 15.21 13.03
N LYS A 158 0.09 15.69 13.06
CA LYS A 158 -1.12 14.87 13.22
C LYS A 158 -1.89 14.65 11.90
N ASN A 159 -1.46 15.22 10.78
CA ASN A 159 -2.20 15.12 9.51
C ASN A 159 -2.44 13.67 9.05
N LEU A 160 -1.51 12.76 9.35
CA LEU A 160 -1.64 11.34 9.00
C LEU A 160 -2.34 10.48 10.06
N ASN A 161 -2.70 11.03 11.23
CA ASN A 161 -3.24 10.23 12.34
C ASN A 161 -4.58 9.57 12.02
N ASN A 162 -5.37 10.14 11.10
CA ASN A 162 -6.66 9.60 10.67
C ASN A 162 -6.55 8.71 9.41
N HIS A 163 -5.33 8.38 8.99
CA HIS A 163 -5.04 7.64 7.76
C HIS A 163 -4.27 6.35 8.01
N LEU A 164 -4.72 5.51 8.93
CA LEU A 164 -4.18 4.20 9.35
C LEU A 164 -3.06 4.30 10.41
N LEU A 165 -2.01 5.07 10.19
CA LEU A 165 -0.84 5.09 11.06
C LEU A 165 -0.73 6.42 11.80
N LYS A 166 -0.79 6.34 13.13
CA LYS A 166 -0.58 7.50 14.01
C LYS A 166 0.92 7.75 14.23
N ASN A 167 1.25 9.00 14.52
CA ASN A 167 2.59 9.42 14.97
C ASN A 167 3.73 9.14 13.98
N LEU A 168 3.46 9.20 12.68
CA LEU A 168 4.50 9.14 11.67
C LEU A 168 5.34 10.43 11.70
N ASN A 169 6.61 10.28 12.07
CA ASN A 169 7.52 11.41 12.18
C ASN A 169 8.12 11.76 10.79
N PRO A 170 8.04 13.03 10.34
CA PRO A 170 8.60 13.45 9.06
C PRO A 170 10.10 13.81 9.13
N ILE A 171 10.84 13.37 10.15
CA ILE A 171 12.29 13.57 10.23
C ILE A 171 12.95 12.91 9.01
N GLY A 172 13.83 13.67 8.34
CA GLY A 172 14.49 13.23 7.10
C GLY A 172 13.75 13.58 5.82
N VAL A 173 12.45 13.89 5.88
CA VAL A 173 11.70 14.33 4.70
C VAL A 173 12.12 15.77 4.31
N PRO A 174 12.43 16.03 3.01
CA PRO A 174 12.84 17.36 2.56
C PRO A 174 11.81 18.44 2.89
N LYS A 175 12.27 19.54 3.51
CA LYS A 175 11.38 20.63 3.97
C LYS A 175 10.63 21.33 2.82
N ASN A 176 11.19 21.35 1.62
CA ASN A 176 10.56 21.93 0.43
C ASN A 176 9.32 21.15 -0.04
N MET A 177 9.10 19.93 0.47
CA MET A 177 7.85 19.17 0.23
C MET A 177 6.68 19.64 1.10
N LYS A 178 6.90 20.59 2.02
CA LYS A 178 5.83 21.19 2.84
C LYS A 178 4.72 21.74 1.95
N ASN A 179 3.46 21.52 2.33
CA ASN A 179 2.25 21.95 1.58
C ASN A 179 2.02 21.23 0.23
N SER A 180 2.83 20.24 -0.13
CA SER A 180 2.63 19.49 -1.38
C SER A 180 1.54 18.40 -1.25
N ILE A 181 1.27 17.94 -0.03
CA ILE A 181 0.34 16.86 0.28
C ILE A 181 -0.69 17.33 1.30
N ILE A 182 -1.97 17.19 0.96
CA ILE A 182 -3.09 17.75 1.70
C ILE A 182 -4.04 16.63 2.10
N PRO A 183 -4.26 16.38 3.42
CA PRO A 183 -5.16 15.34 3.89
C PRO A 183 -6.63 15.70 3.65
N LEU A 184 -7.41 14.70 3.28
CA LEU A 184 -8.85 14.74 3.08
C LEU A 184 -9.51 13.65 3.93
N ARG A 185 -10.60 13.95 4.62
CA ARG A 185 -11.43 12.92 5.24
C ARG A 185 -12.16 12.11 4.17
N PHE A 186 -12.14 10.80 4.30
CA PHE A 186 -12.92 9.95 3.40
C PHE A 186 -14.42 10.32 3.49
N ASN A 187 -15.11 10.27 2.37
CA ASN A 187 -16.52 10.66 2.23
C ASN A 187 -16.86 12.15 2.50
N ASP A 188 -15.92 13.01 2.85
CA ASP A 188 -16.15 14.44 3.02
C ASP A 188 -16.05 15.19 1.69
N HIS A 189 -17.14 15.16 0.90
CA HIS A 189 -17.20 15.82 -0.40
C HIS A 189 -17.12 17.36 -0.29
N MET A 190 -17.62 17.96 0.80
CA MET A 190 -17.55 19.40 0.99
C MET A 190 -16.11 19.86 1.27
N GLN A 191 -15.39 19.15 2.15
CA GLN A 191 -13.98 19.41 2.36
C GLN A 191 -13.17 19.24 1.06
N MET A 192 -13.47 18.21 0.27
CA MET A 192 -12.79 17.96 -1.00
C MET A 192 -12.96 19.13 -1.97
N ILE A 193 -14.19 19.60 -2.19
CA ILE A 193 -14.48 20.73 -3.06
C ILE A 193 -13.75 21.99 -2.57
N LYS A 194 -13.81 22.27 -1.26
CA LYS A 194 -13.10 23.41 -0.64
C LYS A 194 -11.59 23.32 -0.88
N LEU A 195 -10.96 22.15 -0.66
CA LEU A 195 -9.52 21.97 -0.84
C LEU A 195 -9.08 22.24 -2.28
N PHE A 196 -9.81 21.70 -3.27
CA PHE A 196 -9.48 21.93 -4.68
C PHE A 196 -9.73 23.38 -5.13
N ASN A 197 -10.71 24.08 -4.57
CA ASN A 197 -10.94 25.49 -4.88
C ASN A 197 -9.90 26.41 -4.25
N GLN A 198 -9.47 26.13 -3.03
CA GLN A 198 -8.47 26.93 -2.32
C GLN A 198 -7.03 26.68 -2.81
N ASN A 199 -6.78 25.57 -3.52
CA ASN A 199 -5.43 25.18 -3.94
C ASN A 199 -5.35 25.08 -5.47
N LYS A 200 -5.06 26.19 -6.16
CA LYS A 200 -4.95 26.25 -7.62
C LYS A 200 -4.00 25.17 -8.20
N ASN A 201 -2.94 24.83 -7.48
CA ASN A 201 -1.97 23.80 -7.87
C ASN A 201 -2.36 22.36 -7.45
N ALA A 202 -3.58 22.14 -6.90
CA ALA A 202 -4.12 20.81 -6.68
C ALA A 202 -4.70 20.27 -8.00
N GLY A 203 -4.22 19.11 -8.42
CA GLY A 203 -4.67 18.47 -9.67
C GLY A 203 -4.68 16.95 -9.57
N ILE A 204 -4.39 16.42 -8.38
CA ILE A 204 -4.30 14.99 -8.15
C ILE A 204 -5.10 14.67 -6.90
N LEU A 205 -5.98 13.68 -7.00
CA LEU A 205 -6.68 13.08 -5.86
C LEU A 205 -6.22 11.62 -5.72
N VAL A 206 -5.77 11.25 -4.52
CA VAL A 206 -5.42 9.87 -4.17
C VAL A 206 -6.35 9.37 -3.10
N ILE A 207 -7.03 8.25 -3.34
CA ILE A 207 -7.99 7.65 -2.40
C ILE A 207 -7.81 6.15 -2.31
N GLU A 208 -8.09 5.58 -1.15
CA GLU A 208 -8.47 4.17 -1.04
C GLU A 208 -9.91 4.04 -1.53
N GLY A 209 -10.19 3.12 -2.47
CA GLY A 209 -11.52 2.98 -3.08
C GLY A 209 -12.60 2.52 -2.10
N ALA A 210 -12.25 1.61 -1.21
CA ALA A 210 -13.07 1.16 -0.08
C ALA A 210 -12.14 0.57 0.99
N ARG A 211 -12.44 0.82 2.25
CA ARG A 211 -11.66 0.26 3.37
C ARG A 211 -12.57 -0.15 4.53
N SER A 212 -12.99 0.81 5.34
CA SER A 212 -13.94 0.59 6.44
C SER A 212 -15.37 0.91 6.03
N GLU A 213 -15.53 1.66 4.96
CA GLU A 213 -16.82 2.05 4.38
C GLU A 213 -16.70 2.22 2.86
N TYR A 214 -17.81 2.14 2.16
CA TYR A 214 -17.88 2.45 0.74
C TYR A 214 -18.03 3.96 0.50
N PRO A 215 -17.57 4.49 -0.64
CA PRO A 215 -17.77 5.88 -0.98
C PRO A 215 -19.25 6.19 -1.20
N SER A 216 -19.73 7.26 -0.58
CA SER A 216 -21.12 7.72 -0.76
C SER A 216 -21.36 8.22 -2.19
N LYS A 217 -22.61 8.15 -2.67
CA LYS A 217 -23.00 8.72 -3.99
C LYS A 217 -22.61 10.19 -4.12
N LYS A 218 -22.79 10.99 -3.06
CA LYS A 218 -22.41 12.42 -3.05
C LYS A 218 -20.89 12.59 -3.23
N PHE A 219 -20.07 11.77 -2.58
CA PHE A 219 -18.62 11.81 -2.70
C PHE A 219 -18.16 11.41 -4.10
N VAL A 220 -18.70 10.33 -4.67
CA VAL A 220 -18.40 9.89 -6.04
C VAL A 220 -18.81 10.95 -7.08
N ASN A 221 -20.00 11.55 -6.95
CA ASN A 221 -20.47 12.60 -7.84
C ASN A 221 -19.55 13.84 -7.79
N ALA A 222 -19.11 14.23 -6.59
CA ALA A 222 -18.18 15.35 -6.42
C ALA A 222 -16.80 15.05 -7.04
N ILE A 223 -16.30 13.81 -6.92
CA ILE A 223 -15.06 13.37 -7.59
C ILE A 223 -15.21 13.53 -9.12
N ASN A 224 -16.28 12.99 -9.70
CA ASN A 224 -16.51 13.05 -11.14
C ASN A 224 -16.65 14.47 -11.66
N LYS A 225 -17.30 15.35 -10.90
CA LYS A 225 -17.41 16.79 -11.21
C LYS A 225 -16.03 17.45 -11.20
N LEU A 226 -15.27 17.32 -10.11
CA LEU A 226 -13.94 17.91 -9.97
C LEU A 226 -12.95 17.37 -11.01
N LYS A 227 -13.03 16.08 -11.36
CA LYS A 227 -12.20 15.48 -12.43
C LYS A 227 -12.34 16.25 -13.73
N LYS A 228 -13.57 16.60 -14.12
CA LYS A 228 -13.86 17.38 -15.34
C LYS A 228 -13.45 18.85 -15.21
N GLU A 229 -13.92 19.53 -14.16
CA GLU A 229 -13.72 20.97 -13.97
C GLU A 229 -12.25 21.37 -13.74
N LYS A 230 -11.47 20.53 -13.06
CA LYS A 230 -10.08 20.84 -12.70
C LYS A 230 -9.06 20.14 -13.60
N ASN A 231 -9.50 19.33 -14.57
CA ASN A 231 -8.65 18.41 -15.33
C ASN A 231 -7.75 17.61 -14.38
N ALA A 232 -8.36 17.02 -13.34
CA ALA A 232 -7.67 16.33 -12.27
C ALA A 232 -7.51 14.84 -12.57
N ILE A 233 -6.39 14.28 -12.14
CA ILE A 233 -6.16 12.83 -12.15
C ILE A 233 -6.60 12.23 -10.83
N ILE A 234 -7.38 11.15 -10.91
CA ILE A 234 -7.79 10.35 -9.75
C ILE A 234 -6.96 9.08 -9.72
N LEU A 235 -6.27 8.86 -8.61
CA LEU A 235 -5.54 7.63 -8.33
C LEU A 235 -6.31 6.87 -7.24
N ALA A 236 -6.87 5.73 -7.61
CA ALA A 236 -7.51 4.82 -6.67
C ALA A 236 -6.51 3.74 -6.26
N HIS A 237 -6.22 3.69 -4.96
CA HIS A 237 -5.39 2.66 -4.36
C HIS A 237 -6.31 1.61 -3.73
N ASN A 238 -6.35 0.43 -4.30
CA ASN A 238 -7.05 -0.71 -3.73
C ASN A 238 -6.06 -1.64 -3.05
N TYR A 239 -6.26 -1.86 -1.74
CA TYR A 239 -5.82 -3.11 -1.14
C TYR A 239 -6.84 -4.17 -1.54
N GLN A 240 -6.36 -5.29 -2.04
CA GLN A 240 -7.23 -6.43 -2.26
C GLN A 240 -7.78 -6.88 -0.90
N THR A 241 -9.06 -6.78 -0.73
CA THR A 241 -9.84 -7.39 0.35
C THR A 241 -10.35 -8.73 -0.08
#